data_53736cb7c6a74b7aec58877ca939e572
#
_entry.id   53736cb7c6a74b7aec58877ca939e572
#
_cell.length_a   1.000
_cell.length_b   1.000
_cell.length_c   1.000
_cell.angle_alpha   90.00
_cell.angle_beta   90.00
_cell.angle_gamma   90.00
#
_symmetry.space_group_name_H-M   'P 1'
#
loop_
_entity.id
_entity.type
_entity.pdbx_description
1 polymer ?
#
loop_
_entity_poly.entity_id
_entity_poly.type
_entity_poly.pdbx_seq_one_letter_code
_entity_poly.pdbx_strand_id
1 'polypeptide(L)'
;MSITLHPPTTAGLSAEELLAWRTVPVSVAVDLEPAAQADPALRAVTRPDLPLALIGPALTIACTPPDFGAVVKALDEARPGQVVVIDAGGHLDHAVIGEILGGHLRAKGCAGLVVDGAVRDIAELGSWSDFPVFARSINPRGPTSAQHGAINAAVTLGGVS
;
A
#
# COMPACT_ATOMS: atom_id res chain seq x y z
N MET A 1 -16.95 6.60 -15.81
CA MET A 1 -16.17 6.70 -14.56
C MET A 1 -16.96 6.04 -13.45
N SER A 2 -16.45 4.98 -12.85
CA SER A 2 -17.09 4.31 -11.72
C SER A 2 -16.05 3.98 -10.66
N ILE A 3 -15.54 5.03 -10.00
CA ILE A 3 -14.73 4.89 -8.79
C ILE A 3 -15.67 4.95 -7.62
N THR A 4 -15.73 3.88 -6.82
CA THR A 4 -16.58 3.81 -5.64
C THR A 4 -15.78 4.22 -4.41
N LEU A 5 -16.27 5.19 -3.66
CA LEU A 5 -15.73 5.57 -2.36
C LEU A 5 -16.67 5.01 -1.28
N HIS A 6 -16.17 4.06 -0.51
CA HIS A 6 -16.88 3.55 0.66
C HIS A 6 -16.53 4.41 1.89
N PRO A 7 -17.42 4.51 2.87
CA PRO A 7 -17.05 5.10 4.16
C PRO A 7 -15.94 4.26 4.81
N PRO A 8 -15.01 4.88 5.52
CA PRO A 8 -14.00 4.13 6.27
C PRO A 8 -14.68 3.27 7.35
N THR A 9 -14.36 1.98 7.39
CA THR A 9 -15.04 0.99 8.25
C THR A 9 -14.42 0.85 9.63
N THR A 10 -13.37 1.59 9.95
CA THR A 10 -12.58 1.32 11.13
C THR A 10 -12.97 2.15 12.35
N ALA A 11 -13.30 1.46 13.44
CA ALA A 11 -12.79 1.85 14.74
C ALA A 11 -11.25 1.71 14.65
N GLY A 12 -10.55 2.78 14.32
CA GLY A 12 -9.09 2.75 14.20
C GLY A 12 -8.46 2.39 15.54
N LEU A 13 -7.29 1.77 15.50
CA LEU A 13 -6.45 1.63 16.69
C LEU A 13 -6.18 3.01 17.28
N SER A 14 -6.23 3.11 18.60
CA SER A 14 -5.81 4.31 19.31
C SER A 14 -4.32 4.60 19.08
N ALA A 15 -3.89 5.83 19.34
CA ALA A 15 -2.47 6.18 19.23
C ALA A 15 -1.59 5.34 20.17
N GLU A 16 -2.12 4.94 21.34
CA GLU A 16 -1.43 4.08 22.30
C GLU A 16 -1.24 2.66 21.74
N GLU A 17 -2.29 2.07 21.16
CA GLU A 17 -2.21 0.75 20.50
C GLU A 17 -1.25 0.77 19.31
N LEU A 18 -1.30 1.80 18.47
CA LEU A 18 -0.35 1.95 17.35
C LEU A 18 1.10 2.07 17.85
N LEU A 19 1.33 2.76 18.95
CA LEU A 19 2.65 2.87 19.55
C LEU A 19 3.13 1.52 20.12
N ALA A 20 2.24 0.75 20.77
CA ALA A 20 2.54 -0.58 21.28
C ALA A 20 2.94 -1.53 20.13
N TRP A 21 2.21 -1.51 19.01
CA TRP A 21 2.53 -2.33 17.84
C TRP A 21 3.91 -2.02 17.24
N ARG A 22 4.43 -0.80 17.36
CA ARG A 22 5.78 -0.46 16.87
C ARG A 22 6.90 -1.25 17.53
N THR A 23 6.67 -1.81 18.70
CA THR A 23 7.64 -2.60 19.45
C THR A 23 7.51 -4.11 19.22
N VAL A 24 6.47 -4.56 18.53
CA VAL A 24 6.21 -5.98 18.25
C VAL A 24 6.94 -6.39 16.96
N PRO A 25 7.88 -7.35 17.01
CA PRO A 25 8.46 -7.90 15.80
C PRO A 25 7.38 -8.56 14.94
N VAL A 26 7.46 -8.37 13.62
CA VAL A 26 6.48 -8.97 12.67
C VAL A 26 6.44 -10.49 12.78
N SER A 27 7.58 -11.16 13.02
CA SER A 27 7.63 -12.60 13.23
C SER A 27 6.77 -13.07 14.42
N VAL A 28 6.78 -12.29 15.52
CA VAL A 28 5.94 -12.60 16.69
C VAL A 28 4.46 -12.47 16.36
N ALA A 29 4.07 -11.45 15.59
CA ALA A 29 2.69 -11.28 15.15
C ALA A 29 2.23 -12.45 14.26
N VAL A 30 3.07 -12.91 13.34
CA VAL A 30 2.79 -14.06 12.46
C VAL A 30 2.76 -15.39 13.24
N ASP A 31 3.63 -15.57 14.24
CA ASP A 31 3.62 -16.77 15.09
C ASP A 31 2.31 -16.88 15.89
N LEU A 32 1.71 -15.75 16.26
CA LEU A 32 0.43 -15.71 16.97
C LEU A 32 -0.78 -15.86 16.05
N GLU A 33 -0.70 -15.34 14.84
CA GLU A 33 -1.75 -15.38 13.82
C GLU A 33 -1.15 -15.71 12.44
N PRO A 34 -0.86 -17.01 12.17
CA PRO A 34 -0.25 -17.42 10.90
C PRO A 34 -1.07 -17.07 9.66
N ALA A 35 -2.40 -16.96 9.81
CA ALA A 35 -3.28 -16.56 8.70
C ALA A 35 -3.11 -15.10 8.28
N ALA A 36 -2.48 -14.27 9.11
CA ALA A 36 -2.17 -12.88 8.78
C ALA A 36 -0.89 -12.71 7.94
N GLN A 37 -0.17 -13.80 7.64
CA GLN A 37 1.01 -13.71 6.80
C GLN A 37 0.63 -13.53 5.33
N ALA A 38 0.99 -12.37 4.77
CA ALA A 38 0.88 -12.13 3.35
C ALA A 38 1.91 -12.96 2.55
N ASP A 39 1.62 -13.21 1.27
CA ASP A 39 2.50 -13.90 0.32
C ASP A 39 3.92 -13.29 0.35
N PRO A 40 4.98 -14.12 0.55
CA PRO A 40 6.38 -13.67 0.56
C PRO A 40 6.85 -13.04 -0.76
N ALA A 41 6.07 -13.12 -1.85
CA ALA A 41 6.34 -12.38 -3.08
C ALA A 41 6.17 -10.86 -2.90
N LEU A 42 5.41 -10.41 -1.89
CA LEU A 42 5.37 -9.01 -1.47
C LEU A 42 6.68 -8.66 -0.74
N ARG A 43 7.54 -7.89 -1.39
CA ARG A 43 8.89 -7.59 -0.89
C ARG A 43 9.13 -6.10 -0.78
N ALA A 44 10.04 -5.72 0.10
CA ALA A 44 10.49 -4.35 0.20
C ALA A 44 11.14 -3.90 -1.11
N VAL A 45 10.65 -2.78 -1.65
CA VAL A 45 11.29 -1.98 -2.69
C VAL A 45 12.28 -1.01 -2.05
N THR A 46 11.95 -0.51 -0.86
CA THR A 46 12.84 0.30 -0.03
C THR A 46 14.13 -0.46 0.26
N ARG A 47 15.26 0.21 0.16
CA ARG A 47 16.58 -0.38 0.39
C ARG A 47 16.68 -0.97 1.81
N PRO A 48 17.40 -2.09 1.98
CA PRO A 48 17.43 -2.82 3.25
C PRO A 48 18.19 -2.08 4.38
N ASP A 49 18.96 -1.05 4.04
CA ASP A 49 19.65 -0.19 4.99
C ASP A 49 18.75 0.92 5.57
N LEU A 50 17.50 1.03 5.09
CA LEU A 50 16.52 1.99 5.53
C LEU A 50 15.43 1.34 6.41
N PRO A 51 14.68 2.13 7.20
CA PRO A 51 13.55 1.59 7.98
C PRO A 51 12.49 0.94 7.10
N LEU A 52 12.07 -0.27 7.46
CA LEU A 52 11.09 -1.06 6.69
C LEU A 52 9.76 -1.28 7.43
N ALA A 53 9.62 -0.78 8.66
CA ALA A 53 8.40 -0.99 9.42
C ALA A 53 7.22 -0.15 8.89
N LEU A 54 6.11 -0.81 8.59
CA LEU A 54 4.84 -0.20 8.21
C LEU A 54 3.81 -0.45 9.30
N ILE A 55 3.35 0.60 9.94
CA ILE A 55 2.35 0.52 11.00
C ILE A 55 1.42 1.72 10.90
N GLY A 56 0.13 1.45 10.75
CA GLY A 56 -0.89 2.49 10.65
C GLY A 56 -2.24 1.95 10.19
N PRO A 57 -3.31 2.71 10.31
CA PRO A 57 -4.60 2.37 9.72
C PRO A 57 -4.47 2.22 8.19
N ALA A 58 -5.09 1.20 7.63
CA ALA A 58 -5.05 0.97 6.19
C ALA A 58 -5.99 1.93 5.44
N LEU A 59 -5.48 2.58 4.39
CA LEU A 59 -6.29 3.12 3.31
C LEU A 59 -6.28 2.10 2.18
N THR A 60 -7.37 1.35 2.04
CA THR A 60 -7.46 0.27 1.06
C THR A 60 -7.94 0.77 -0.30
N ILE A 61 -7.33 0.27 -1.36
CA ILE A 61 -7.61 0.64 -2.75
C ILE A 61 -7.67 -0.64 -3.57
N ALA A 62 -8.84 -0.94 -4.13
CA ALA A 62 -8.99 -2.00 -5.12
C ALA A 62 -8.90 -1.42 -6.52
N CYS A 63 -7.95 -1.88 -7.34
CA CYS A 63 -7.82 -1.49 -8.72
C CYS A 63 -7.73 -2.71 -9.66
N THR A 64 -8.08 -2.52 -10.91
CA THR A 64 -8.04 -3.56 -11.95
C THR A 64 -7.12 -3.09 -13.07
N PRO A 65 -5.80 -3.33 -12.97
CA PRO A 65 -4.85 -2.90 -13.98
C PRO A 65 -5.27 -3.36 -15.40
N PRO A 66 -4.99 -2.57 -16.43
CA PRO A 66 -4.18 -1.34 -16.44
C PRO A 66 -4.90 -0.06 -16.00
N ASP A 67 -6.06 -0.15 -15.32
CA ASP A 67 -6.75 1.00 -14.72
C ASP A 67 -6.22 1.29 -13.32
N PHE A 68 -5.96 2.58 -13.03
CA PHE A 68 -5.47 3.03 -11.73
C PHE A 68 -6.30 4.20 -11.16
N GLY A 69 -7.52 4.38 -11.65
CA GLY A 69 -8.38 5.51 -11.27
C GLY A 69 -8.60 5.64 -9.77
N ALA A 70 -8.83 4.51 -9.08
CA ALA A 70 -8.97 4.52 -7.63
C ALA A 70 -7.68 4.97 -6.91
N VAL A 71 -6.49 4.64 -7.46
CA VAL A 71 -5.21 5.09 -6.89
C VAL A 71 -5.09 6.61 -6.99
N VAL A 72 -5.42 7.19 -8.15
CA VAL A 72 -5.42 8.65 -8.33
C VAL A 72 -6.43 9.32 -7.39
N LYS A 73 -7.64 8.79 -7.31
CA LYS A 73 -8.69 9.36 -6.45
C LYS A 73 -8.36 9.23 -4.96
N ALA A 74 -7.67 8.17 -4.55
CA ALA A 74 -7.27 7.96 -3.16
C ALA A 74 -6.27 9.02 -2.65
N LEU A 75 -5.60 9.75 -3.55
CA LEU A 75 -4.75 10.87 -3.15
C LEU A 75 -5.54 11.95 -2.39
N ASP A 76 -6.80 12.16 -2.73
CA ASP A 76 -7.67 13.13 -2.02
C ASP A 76 -8.06 12.62 -0.63
N GLU A 77 -8.22 11.31 -0.48
CA GLU A 77 -8.70 10.64 0.74
C GLU A 77 -7.58 10.34 1.75
N ALA A 78 -6.34 10.26 1.29
CA ALA A 78 -5.19 9.89 2.10
C ALA A 78 -4.93 10.88 3.24
N ARG A 79 -4.64 10.35 4.43
CA ARG A 79 -4.41 11.10 5.67
C ARG A 79 -3.07 10.72 6.30
N PRO A 80 -2.47 11.62 7.09
CA PRO A 80 -1.24 11.34 7.82
C PRO A 80 -1.35 10.06 8.67
N GLY A 81 -0.28 9.28 8.69
CA GLY A 81 -0.17 8.05 9.48
C GLY A 81 -0.83 6.81 8.87
N GLN A 82 -1.59 6.94 7.78
CA GLN A 82 -2.16 5.77 7.10
C GLN A 82 -1.11 4.99 6.32
N VAL A 83 -1.24 3.66 6.30
CA VAL A 83 -0.59 2.78 5.34
C VAL A 83 -1.50 2.65 4.12
N VAL A 84 -0.99 2.99 2.94
CA VAL A 84 -1.75 2.86 1.70
C VAL A 84 -1.59 1.43 1.18
N VAL A 85 -2.71 0.73 1.01
CA VAL A 85 -2.77 -0.68 0.61
C VAL A 85 -3.48 -0.78 -0.73
N ILE A 86 -2.75 -1.17 -1.78
CA ILE A 86 -3.27 -1.30 -3.14
C ILE A 86 -3.37 -2.78 -3.50
N ASP A 87 -4.59 -3.26 -3.64
CA ASP A 87 -4.89 -4.54 -4.26
C ASP A 87 -5.01 -4.34 -5.78
N ALA A 88 -4.02 -4.84 -6.50
CA ALA A 88 -3.98 -4.87 -7.96
C ALA A 88 -4.12 -6.30 -8.50
N GLY A 89 -4.66 -7.22 -7.69
CA GLY A 89 -4.90 -8.61 -8.07
C GLY A 89 -3.65 -9.39 -8.45
N GLY A 90 -2.49 -9.02 -7.91
CA GLY A 90 -1.21 -9.63 -8.26
C GLY A 90 -0.70 -9.29 -9.67
N HIS A 91 -1.24 -8.26 -10.32
CA HIS A 91 -0.90 -7.88 -11.70
C HIS A 91 0.56 -7.40 -11.83
N LEU A 92 1.28 -7.92 -12.84
CA LEU A 92 2.72 -7.69 -12.99
C LEU A 92 3.08 -6.85 -14.23
N ASP A 93 2.16 -6.72 -15.22
CA ASP A 93 2.48 -6.14 -16.53
C ASP A 93 2.40 -4.61 -16.59
N HIS A 94 1.72 -3.98 -15.62
CA HIS A 94 1.61 -2.53 -15.51
C HIS A 94 1.80 -2.10 -14.07
N ALA A 95 2.68 -1.14 -13.84
CA ALA A 95 2.79 -0.47 -12.55
C ALA A 95 1.57 0.41 -12.32
N VAL A 96 0.97 0.34 -11.13
CA VAL A 96 -0.19 1.17 -10.76
C VAL A 96 0.21 2.44 -10.03
N ILE A 97 1.46 2.52 -9.56
CA ILE A 97 2.01 3.67 -8.85
C ILE A 97 3.53 3.74 -9.05
N GLY A 98 4.09 4.94 -8.93
CA GLY A 98 5.52 5.23 -8.98
C GLY A 98 5.83 6.48 -8.18
N GLU A 99 6.95 7.14 -8.51
CA GLU A 99 7.48 8.31 -7.78
C GLU A 99 6.45 9.42 -7.58
N ILE A 100 5.74 9.84 -8.63
CA ILE A 100 4.87 11.02 -8.57
C ILE A 100 3.73 10.81 -7.58
N LEU A 101 2.97 9.72 -7.70
CA LEU A 101 1.84 9.44 -6.82
C LEU A 101 2.30 9.00 -5.43
N GLY A 102 3.35 8.19 -5.36
CA GLY A 102 3.98 7.79 -4.10
C GLY A 102 4.53 8.98 -3.33
N GLY A 103 5.21 9.91 -4.02
CA GLY A 103 5.71 11.15 -3.44
C GLY A 103 4.60 12.06 -2.91
N HIS A 104 3.45 12.09 -3.59
CA HIS A 104 2.28 12.81 -3.10
C HIS A 104 1.74 12.21 -1.78
N LEU A 105 1.61 10.89 -1.70
CA LEU A 105 1.20 10.18 -0.47
C LEU A 105 2.21 10.41 0.67
N ARG A 106 3.50 10.34 0.36
CA ARG A 106 4.58 10.64 1.30
C ARG A 106 4.49 12.08 1.81
N ALA A 107 4.29 13.07 0.93
CA ALA A 107 4.14 14.47 1.29
C ALA A 107 2.90 14.74 2.16
N LYS A 108 1.86 13.92 2.03
CA LYS A 108 0.68 13.93 2.92
C LYS A 108 0.94 13.30 4.29
N GLY A 109 2.13 12.74 4.52
CA GLY A 109 2.49 12.11 5.79
C GLY A 109 1.92 10.70 5.97
N CYS A 110 1.56 10.00 4.90
CA CYS A 110 1.23 8.59 4.99
C CYS A 110 2.44 7.79 5.51
N ALA A 111 2.19 6.68 6.20
CA ALA A 111 3.22 5.87 6.85
C ALA A 111 3.99 4.98 5.87
N GLY A 112 3.46 4.74 4.68
CA GLY A 112 4.08 3.97 3.61
C GLY A 112 3.07 3.30 2.69
N LEU A 113 3.56 2.39 1.84
CA LEU A 113 2.81 1.82 0.72
C LEU A 113 3.03 0.32 0.59
N VAL A 114 1.95 -0.44 0.39
CA VAL A 114 2.00 -1.85 0.00
C VAL A 114 1.16 -2.05 -1.26
N VAL A 115 1.74 -2.71 -2.27
CA VAL A 115 1.08 -2.96 -3.55
C VAL A 115 1.10 -4.44 -3.89
N ASP A 116 -0.05 -5.10 -3.92
CA ASP A 116 -0.16 -6.44 -4.48
C ASP A 116 -0.24 -6.37 -6.01
N GLY A 117 0.87 -6.00 -6.60
CA GLY A 117 1.05 -5.73 -8.01
C GLY A 117 2.41 -5.12 -8.30
N ALA A 118 2.54 -4.44 -9.45
CA ALA A 118 3.79 -3.81 -9.86
C ALA A 118 3.85 -2.32 -9.51
N VAL A 119 5.07 -1.85 -9.21
CA VAL A 119 5.44 -0.44 -9.06
C VAL A 119 6.52 -0.06 -10.05
N ARG A 120 6.76 1.24 -10.26
CA ARG A 120 7.86 1.76 -11.09
C ARG A 120 8.70 2.78 -10.32
N ASP A 121 9.70 3.35 -10.99
CA ASP A 121 10.56 4.42 -10.44
C ASP A 121 11.28 4.01 -9.14
N ILE A 122 11.78 2.77 -9.10
CA ILE A 122 12.31 2.13 -7.88
C ILE A 122 13.57 2.80 -7.33
N ALA A 123 14.34 3.49 -8.17
CA ALA A 123 15.50 4.23 -7.71
C ALA A 123 15.10 5.32 -6.72
N GLU A 124 13.96 5.96 -6.98
CA GLU A 124 13.38 6.98 -6.12
C GLU A 124 12.61 6.37 -4.95
N LEU A 125 11.63 5.51 -5.23
CA LEU A 125 10.84 4.83 -4.18
C LEU A 125 11.73 4.11 -3.16
N GLY A 126 12.79 3.44 -3.64
CA GLY A 126 13.71 2.69 -2.80
C GLY A 126 14.61 3.55 -1.92
N SER A 127 14.77 4.83 -2.23
CA SER A 127 15.64 5.75 -1.51
C SER A 127 14.99 6.42 -0.29
N TRP A 128 13.66 6.35 -0.17
CA TRP A 128 12.93 7.06 0.87
C TRP A 128 13.07 6.39 2.23
N SER A 129 13.58 7.13 3.22
CA SER A 129 13.82 6.63 4.58
C SER A 129 12.61 6.75 5.51
N ASP A 130 11.61 7.52 5.11
CA ASP A 130 10.42 7.88 5.88
C ASP A 130 9.11 7.35 5.29
N PHE A 131 9.19 6.64 4.14
CA PHE A 131 8.04 6.09 3.44
C PHE A 131 8.37 4.72 2.84
N PRO A 132 8.38 3.64 3.64
CA PRO A 132 8.65 2.30 3.16
C PRO A 132 7.66 1.86 2.09
N VAL A 133 8.16 1.19 1.06
CA VAL A 133 7.38 0.67 -0.06
C VAL A 133 7.60 -0.83 -0.19
N PHE A 134 6.50 -1.58 -0.27
CA PHE A 134 6.48 -3.00 -0.57
C PHE A 134 5.66 -3.25 -1.83
N ALA A 135 6.11 -4.16 -2.67
CA ALA A 135 5.41 -4.53 -3.90
C ALA A 135 5.68 -5.99 -4.29
N ARG A 136 4.81 -6.55 -5.12
CA ARG A 136 5.00 -7.88 -5.68
C ARG A 136 6.02 -7.87 -6.83
N SER A 137 6.06 -6.80 -7.61
CA SER A 137 6.90 -6.70 -8.80
C SER A 137 7.29 -5.27 -9.14
N ILE A 138 8.21 -5.17 -10.07
CA ILE A 138 8.70 -3.92 -10.65
C ILE A 138 8.46 -3.99 -12.16
N ASN A 139 7.79 -2.99 -12.73
CA ASN A 139 7.58 -2.89 -14.16
C ASN A 139 7.59 -1.41 -14.57
N PRO A 140 8.37 -1.00 -15.59
CA PRO A 140 8.41 0.40 -16.03
C PRO A 140 7.14 0.83 -16.79
N ARG A 141 6.32 -0.14 -17.27
CA ARG A 141 5.10 0.17 -18.01
C ARG A 141 4.07 0.76 -17.07
N GLY A 142 3.63 1.97 -17.36
CA GLY A 142 2.57 2.66 -16.61
C GLY A 142 1.16 2.18 -16.95
N PRO A 143 0.16 2.63 -16.19
CA PRO A 143 -1.24 2.35 -16.44
C PRO A 143 -1.74 3.09 -17.69
N THR A 144 -2.86 2.63 -18.25
CA THR A 144 -3.43 3.17 -19.49
C THR A 144 -4.85 3.71 -19.33
N SER A 145 -5.46 3.56 -18.16
CA SER A 145 -6.81 4.03 -17.84
C SER A 145 -6.88 4.52 -16.40
N ALA A 146 -7.77 5.48 -16.12
CA ALA A 146 -7.99 6.07 -14.79
C ALA A 146 -9.48 6.27 -14.53
N GLN A 147 -10.30 5.24 -14.62
CA GLN A 147 -11.76 5.35 -14.64
C GLN A 147 -12.47 4.52 -13.57
N HIS A 148 -11.84 3.47 -13.06
CA HIS A 148 -12.49 2.44 -12.25
C HIS A 148 -11.74 2.15 -10.95
N GLY A 149 -12.40 1.39 -10.07
CA GLY A 149 -11.87 0.87 -8.82
C GLY A 149 -12.66 1.30 -7.59
N ALA A 150 -12.18 0.95 -6.42
CA ALA A 150 -12.84 1.28 -5.16
C ALA A 150 -11.82 1.69 -4.08
N ILE A 151 -12.27 2.56 -3.18
CA ILE A 151 -11.49 3.06 -2.04
C ILE A 151 -12.25 2.69 -0.77
N ASN A 152 -11.53 2.32 0.29
CA ASN A 152 -12.07 1.78 1.55
C ASN A 152 -12.93 0.53 1.34
N ALA A 153 -12.70 -0.22 0.27
CA ALA A 153 -13.31 -1.52 0.05
C ALA A 153 -12.54 -2.62 0.78
N ALA A 154 -13.20 -3.77 1.00
CA ALA A 154 -12.47 -4.97 1.34
C ALA A 154 -11.52 -5.33 0.19
N VAL A 155 -10.28 -5.66 0.53
CA VAL A 155 -9.22 -6.04 -0.41
C VAL A 155 -8.54 -7.33 0.03
N THR A 156 -7.86 -7.98 -0.91
CA THR A 156 -7.00 -9.13 -0.60
C THR A 156 -5.56 -8.77 -0.96
N LEU A 157 -4.68 -8.79 0.04
CA LEU A 157 -3.28 -8.45 -0.13
C LEU A 157 -2.41 -9.68 0.14
N GLY A 158 -1.82 -10.24 -0.91
CA GLY A 158 -1.00 -11.44 -0.75
C GLY A 158 -1.74 -12.62 -0.10
N GLY A 159 -3.04 -12.78 -0.36
CA GLY A 159 -3.88 -13.85 0.19
C GLY A 159 -4.52 -13.53 1.55
N VAL A 160 -4.23 -12.38 2.14
CA VAL A 160 -4.84 -11.92 3.42
C VAL A 160 -5.93 -10.91 3.12
N SER A 161 -7.13 -11.07 3.71
CA SER A 161 -8.32 -10.21 3.53
C SER A 161 -8.58 -9.37 4.76
#